data_31bb146d24b68e45f06b9d2a44a1df19
#
_entry.id   31bb146d24b68e45f06b9d2a44a1df19
#
_cell.length_a   1.000
_cell.length_b   1.000
_cell.length_c   1.000
_cell.angle_alpha   90.00
_cell.angle_beta   90.00
_cell.angle_gamma   90.00
#
_symmetry.space_group_name_H-M   'P 1'
#
loop_
_entity.id
_entity.type
_entity.pdbx_description
1 polymer ?
#
loop_
_entity_poly.entity_id
_entity_poly.type
_entity_poly.pdbx_seq_one_letter_code
_entity_poly.pdbx_strand_id
1 'polypeptide(L)'
;TDRLGNDGYAFAQVNAVPEIDREKREVAFTLYVDPGRRVYVRRINIGGNANTKDEVIRREFRQMEGAWFSQSKINRSKVRVDRLGYFSEVNIDNPAVPGTNDQVDVNMNVKERPTGSVTFGAGVSSAEKIILSGSISQQNAFGTGNALSLSLQTGRINRVLALSYTNPYWTDDGVSRGFDL
;
A
#
# COMPACT_ATOMS: atom_id res chain seq x y z
N THR A 1 -11.46 5.18 -20.31
CA THR A 1 -11.97 5.36 -18.92
C THR A 1 -10.94 6.00 -18.01
N ASP A 2 -9.67 5.59 -17.99
CA ASP A 2 -8.67 6.06 -17.03
C ASP A 2 -8.42 7.58 -17.08
N ARG A 3 -8.36 8.16 -18.28
CA ARG A 3 -8.19 9.61 -18.44
C ARG A 3 -9.37 10.37 -17.84
N LEU A 4 -10.59 9.95 -18.13
CA LEU A 4 -11.80 10.54 -17.54
C LEU A 4 -11.83 10.38 -16.03
N GLY A 5 -11.44 9.21 -15.50
CA GLY A 5 -11.32 8.97 -14.07
C GLY A 5 -10.29 9.89 -13.39
N ASN A 6 -9.23 10.29 -14.09
CA ASN A 6 -8.26 11.25 -13.56
C ASN A 6 -8.76 12.68 -13.51
N ASP A 7 -9.74 13.01 -14.36
CA ASP A 7 -10.35 14.34 -14.45
C ASP A 7 -11.61 14.48 -13.58
N GLY A 8 -11.90 13.49 -12.73
CA GLY A 8 -12.99 13.52 -11.76
C GLY A 8 -14.24 12.72 -12.15
N TYR A 9 -14.25 12.04 -13.27
CA TYR A 9 -15.37 11.25 -13.75
C TYR A 9 -15.26 9.80 -13.29
N ALA A 10 -15.59 9.54 -12.01
CA ALA A 10 -15.43 8.22 -11.40
C ALA A 10 -16.31 7.14 -12.03
N PHE A 11 -17.45 7.51 -12.60
CA PHE A 11 -18.47 6.60 -13.12
C PHE A 11 -18.59 6.68 -14.65
N ALA A 12 -17.57 7.18 -15.33
CA ALA A 12 -17.56 7.25 -16.79
C ALA A 12 -17.69 5.87 -17.45
N GLN A 13 -18.62 5.75 -18.38
CA GLN A 13 -18.86 4.53 -19.17
C GLN A 13 -18.43 4.75 -20.60
N VAL A 14 -17.78 3.73 -21.16
CA VAL A 14 -17.38 3.69 -22.57
C VAL A 14 -17.90 2.39 -23.17
N ASN A 15 -18.86 2.51 -24.07
CA ASN A 15 -19.41 1.38 -24.83
C ASN A 15 -18.80 1.37 -26.22
N ALA A 16 -18.16 0.27 -26.58
CA ALA A 16 -17.65 0.02 -27.92
C ALA A 16 -18.67 -0.85 -28.72
N VAL A 17 -19.20 -0.31 -29.80
CA VAL A 17 -20.07 -1.04 -30.69
C VAL A 17 -19.27 -1.42 -31.94
N PRO A 18 -19.02 -2.72 -32.19
CA PRO A 18 -18.32 -3.17 -33.38
C PRO A 18 -19.26 -3.23 -34.57
N GLU A 19 -18.86 -2.68 -35.69
CA GLU A 19 -19.48 -2.89 -37.04
C GLU A 19 -18.54 -3.77 -37.87
N ILE A 20 -19.02 -4.96 -38.22
CA ILE A 20 -18.22 -5.94 -38.96
C ILE A 20 -18.58 -5.87 -40.43
N ASP A 21 -17.67 -5.39 -41.27
CA ASP A 21 -17.75 -5.52 -42.74
C ASP A 21 -17.06 -6.83 -43.17
N ARG A 22 -17.89 -7.82 -43.48
CA ARG A 22 -17.40 -9.16 -43.87
C ARG A 22 -16.79 -9.18 -45.26
N GLU A 23 -17.17 -8.27 -46.14
CA GLU A 23 -16.67 -8.22 -47.53
C GLU A 23 -15.26 -7.64 -47.56
N LYS A 24 -15.03 -6.57 -46.80
CA LYS A 24 -13.72 -5.94 -46.67
C LYS A 24 -12.82 -6.57 -45.60
N ARG A 25 -13.36 -7.47 -44.77
CA ARG A 25 -12.69 -8.07 -43.61
C ARG A 25 -12.17 -7.02 -42.61
N GLU A 26 -12.92 -5.95 -42.47
CA GLU A 26 -12.61 -4.84 -41.55
C GLU A 26 -13.62 -4.80 -40.40
N VAL A 27 -13.17 -4.32 -39.24
CA VAL A 27 -14.04 -4.06 -38.10
C VAL A 27 -13.87 -2.61 -37.71
N ALA A 28 -14.95 -1.85 -37.84
CA ALA A 28 -15.01 -0.49 -37.30
C ALA A 28 -15.58 -0.50 -35.88
N PHE A 29 -15.04 0.31 -35.00
CA PHE A 29 -15.56 0.48 -33.63
C PHE A 29 -16.08 1.90 -33.45
N THR A 30 -17.35 2.00 -33.12
CA THR A 30 -17.93 3.27 -32.66
C THR A 30 -17.90 3.29 -31.12
N LEU A 31 -17.21 4.27 -30.54
CA LEU A 31 -17.10 4.43 -29.10
C LEU A 31 -18.12 5.45 -28.62
N TYR A 32 -19.09 4.99 -27.83
CA TYR A 32 -20.04 5.86 -27.13
C TYR A 32 -19.50 6.14 -25.74
N VAL A 33 -19.20 7.41 -25.46
CA VAL A 33 -18.63 7.84 -24.17
C VAL A 33 -19.69 8.61 -23.40
N ASP A 34 -20.09 8.07 -22.25
CA ASP A 34 -20.89 8.78 -21.26
C ASP A 34 -19.98 9.12 -20.06
N PRO A 35 -19.52 10.36 -19.90
CA PRO A 35 -18.66 10.75 -18.81
C PRO A 35 -19.37 10.81 -17.45
N GLY A 36 -20.71 10.94 -17.46
CA GLY A 36 -21.46 11.23 -16.24
C GLY A 36 -21.11 12.60 -15.63
N ARG A 37 -21.18 12.70 -14.31
CA ARG A 37 -20.82 13.93 -13.57
C ARG A 37 -19.44 13.79 -12.95
N ARG A 38 -18.76 14.93 -12.77
CA ARG A 38 -17.55 14.99 -11.95
C ARG A 38 -17.93 14.84 -10.48
N VAL A 39 -17.14 14.05 -9.77
CA VAL A 39 -17.34 13.77 -8.35
C VAL A 39 -16.12 14.16 -7.54
N TYR A 40 -16.34 14.54 -6.30
CA TYR A 40 -15.27 14.73 -5.33
C TYR A 40 -15.34 13.68 -4.22
N VAL A 41 -14.20 13.41 -3.61
CA VAL A 41 -14.09 12.45 -2.51
C VAL A 41 -14.59 13.09 -1.23
N ARG A 42 -15.69 12.56 -0.68
CA ARG A 42 -16.25 13.04 0.58
C ARG A 42 -15.42 12.56 1.77
N ARG A 43 -15.14 11.27 1.83
CA ARG A 43 -14.44 10.62 2.95
C ARG A 43 -13.60 9.45 2.47
N ILE A 44 -12.49 9.22 3.19
CA ILE A 44 -11.64 8.05 3.03
C ILE A 44 -11.79 7.20 4.28
N ASN A 45 -12.39 6.02 4.13
CA ASN A 45 -12.58 5.05 5.20
C ASN A 45 -11.52 3.96 5.07
N ILE A 46 -10.90 3.61 6.19
CA ILE A 46 -9.91 2.54 6.26
C ILE A 46 -10.46 1.47 7.19
N GLY A 47 -10.41 0.21 6.75
CA GLY A 47 -10.90 -0.94 7.51
C GLY A 47 -9.99 -2.15 7.39
N GLY A 48 -10.07 -3.07 8.36
CA GLY A 48 -9.26 -4.29 8.38
C GLY A 48 -7.89 -4.15 9.04
N ASN A 49 -7.53 -2.96 9.51
CA ASN A 49 -6.28 -2.64 10.18
C ASN A 49 -6.40 -2.81 11.71
N ALA A 50 -6.52 -4.06 12.18
CA ALA A 50 -6.73 -4.35 13.60
C ALA A 50 -5.52 -3.97 14.49
N ASN A 51 -4.30 -4.13 13.99
CA ASN A 51 -3.06 -3.84 14.71
C ASN A 51 -2.39 -2.56 14.20
N THR A 52 -2.43 -2.31 12.87
CA THR A 52 -1.78 -1.15 12.27
C THR A 52 -2.61 0.11 12.51
N LYS A 53 -1.97 1.17 13.00
CA LYS A 53 -2.63 2.44 13.22
C LYS A 53 -3.12 3.06 11.91
N ASP A 54 -4.28 3.70 11.95
CA ASP A 54 -4.89 4.38 10.79
C ASP A 54 -3.95 5.41 10.14
N GLU A 55 -3.20 6.16 10.95
CA GLU A 55 -2.23 7.14 10.48
C GLU A 55 -1.14 6.55 9.56
N VAL A 56 -0.73 5.28 9.80
CA VAL A 56 0.28 4.59 9.00
C VAL A 56 -0.20 4.34 7.58
N ILE A 57 -1.48 4.03 7.43
CA ILE A 57 -2.10 3.82 6.13
C ILE A 57 -2.45 5.17 5.50
N ARG A 58 -3.04 6.09 6.26
CA ARG A 58 -3.53 7.39 5.78
C ARG A 58 -2.43 8.27 5.21
N ARG A 59 -1.22 8.26 5.78
CA ARG A 59 -0.07 9.01 5.24
C ARG A 59 0.39 8.54 3.85
N GLU A 60 0.04 7.32 3.45
CA GLU A 60 0.33 6.79 2.13
C GLU A 60 -0.67 7.22 1.05
N PHE A 61 -1.81 7.79 1.45
CA PHE A 61 -2.78 8.28 0.50
C PHE A 61 -2.27 9.50 -0.27
N ARG A 62 -2.60 9.53 -1.55
CA ARG A 62 -2.36 10.65 -2.48
C ARG A 62 -3.64 11.33 -2.91
N GLN A 63 -4.78 10.65 -2.77
CA GLN A 63 -6.10 11.23 -2.89
C GLN A 63 -6.45 11.89 -1.55
N MET A 64 -6.90 13.14 -1.59
CA MET A 64 -7.35 13.87 -0.41
C MET A 64 -8.88 13.90 -0.34
N GLU A 65 -9.41 13.96 0.88
CA GLU A 65 -10.82 14.26 1.13
C GLU A 65 -11.12 15.69 0.68
N GLY A 66 -12.31 15.93 0.16
CA GLY A 66 -12.72 17.22 -0.40
C GLY A 66 -12.13 17.56 -1.77
N ALA A 67 -11.20 16.78 -2.29
CA ALA A 67 -10.61 16.98 -3.60
C ALA A 67 -11.39 16.21 -4.69
N TRP A 68 -11.25 16.67 -5.95
CA TRP A 68 -11.76 15.94 -7.09
C TRP A 68 -11.21 14.51 -7.13
N PHE A 69 -12.08 13.58 -7.44
CA PHE A 69 -11.71 12.18 -7.62
C PHE A 69 -10.61 12.04 -8.69
N SER A 70 -9.64 11.19 -8.44
CA SER A 70 -8.60 10.87 -9.42
C SER A 70 -8.21 9.41 -9.31
N GLN A 71 -8.52 8.62 -10.34
CA GLN A 71 -8.22 7.20 -10.38
C GLN A 71 -6.73 6.92 -10.23
N SER A 72 -5.88 7.75 -10.82
CA SER A 72 -4.42 7.60 -10.70
C SER A 72 -3.91 7.84 -9.29
N LYS A 73 -4.49 8.80 -8.56
CA LYS A 73 -4.12 9.05 -7.16
C LYS A 73 -4.57 7.91 -6.26
N ILE A 74 -5.75 7.34 -6.49
CA ILE A 74 -6.26 6.17 -5.76
C ILE A 74 -5.39 4.95 -6.04
N ASN A 75 -5.06 4.68 -7.30
CA ASN A 75 -4.18 3.58 -7.65
C ASN A 75 -2.77 3.74 -7.05
N ARG A 76 -2.24 4.96 -7.04
CA ARG A 76 -0.96 5.26 -6.36
C ARG A 76 -1.06 5.02 -4.85
N SER A 77 -2.15 5.41 -4.21
CA SER A 77 -2.38 5.16 -2.78
C SER A 77 -2.39 3.67 -2.49
N LYS A 78 -3.12 2.88 -3.30
CA LYS A 78 -3.14 1.41 -3.20
C LYS A 78 -1.73 0.82 -3.28
N VAL A 79 -0.97 1.18 -4.32
CA VAL A 79 0.40 0.67 -4.52
C VAL A 79 1.32 1.07 -3.38
N ARG A 80 1.17 2.26 -2.81
CA ARG A 80 1.99 2.70 -1.68
C ARG A 80 1.68 1.93 -0.41
N VAL A 81 0.40 1.71 -0.10
CA VAL A 81 -0.03 0.90 1.04
C VAL A 81 0.42 -0.56 0.87
N ASP A 82 0.28 -1.13 -0.32
CA ASP A 82 0.75 -2.49 -0.63
C ASP A 82 2.27 -2.63 -0.42
N ARG A 83 3.05 -1.62 -0.83
CA ARG A 83 4.52 -1.59 -0.65
C ARG A 83 5.00 -1.54 0.80
N LEU A 84 4.16 -1.16 1.75
CA LEU A 84 4.51 -1.24 3.18
C LEU A 84 4.82 -2.69 3.60
N GLY A 85 4.24 -3.65 2.90
CA GLY A 85 4.47 -5.06 3.18
C GLY A 85 3.78 -5.57 4.46
N TYR A 86 2.90 -4.78 5.06
CA TYR A 86 2.15 -5.14 6.27
C TYR A 86 0.84 -5.87 5.97
N PHE A 87 0.42 -5.86 4.72
CA PHE A 87 -0.85 -6.40 4.27
C PHE A 87 -0.66 -7.51 3.24
N SER A 88 -1.48 -8.54 3.31
CA SER A 88 -1.56 -9.60 2.30
C SER A 88 -2.50 -9.22 1.16
N GLU A 89 -3.44 -8.30 1.44
CA GLU A 89 -4.45 -7.87 0.48
C GLU A 89 -4.81 -6.41 0.75
N VAL A 90 -4.92 -5.62 -0.30
CA VAL A 90 -5.34 -4.21 -0.26
C VAL A 90 -6.41 -4.00 -1.33
N ASN A 91 -7.65 -3.77 -0.91
CA ASN A 91 -8.78 -3.51 -1.78
C ASN A 91 -9.29 -2.09 -1.61
N ILE A 92 -9.68 -1.45 -2.71
CA ILE A 92 -10.27 -0.12 -2.69
C ILE A 92 -11.58 -0.16 -3.49
N ASP A 93 -12.63 0.30 -2.86
CA ASP A 93 -13.95 0.49 -3.45
C ASP A 93 -14.33 1.97 -3.38
N ASN A 94 -15.01 2.45 -4.43
CA ASN A 94 -15.41 3.84 -4.55
C ASN A 94 -16.94 3.93 -4.72
N PRO A 95 -17.75 3.66 -3.68
CA PRO A 95 -19.19 3.76 -3.78
C PRO A 95 -19.67 5.21 -3.89
N ALA A 96 -20.68 5.42 -4.74
CA ALA A 96 -21.40 6.69 -4.77
C ALA A 96 -22.12 6.92 -3.44
N VAL A 97 -22.14 8.17 -2.97
CA VAL A 97 -22.83 8.53 -1.73
C VAL A 97 -24.33 8.65 -1.99
N PRO A 98 -25.18 7.86 -1.29
CA PRO A 98 -26.63 7.96 -1.47
C PRO A 98 -27.15 9.37 -1.20
N GLY A 99 -28.06 9.85 -2.07
CA GLY A 99 -28.66 11.18 -1.96
C GLY A 99 -27.80 12.33 -2.49
N THR A 100 -26.62 12.05 -3.04
CA THR A 100 -25.77 13.05 -3.71
C THR A 100 -25.41 12.57 -5.11
N ASN A 101 -25.21 13.51 -6.04
CA ASN A 101 -24.90 13.20 -7.44
C ASN A 101 -23.42 13.50 -7.79
N ASP A 102 -22.67 14.07 -6.84
CA ASP A 102 -21.33 14.62 -7.05
C ASP A 102 -20.32 14.18 -5.98
N GLN A 103 -20.69 13.19 -5.14
CA GLN A 103 -19.84 12.71 -4.06
C GLN A 103 -19.60 11.20 -4.17
N VAL A 104 -18.39 10.82 -3.79
CA VAL A 104 -17.94 9.43 -3.70
C VAL A 104 -17.16 9.22 -2.39
N ASP A 105 -17.38 8.10 -1.75
CA ASP A 105 -16.53 7.66 -0.64
C ASP A 105 -15.44 6.74 -1.18
N VAL A 106 -14.28 6.77 -0.56
CA VAL A 106 -13.18 5.84 -0.87
C VAL A 106 -13.02 4.90 0.32
N ASN A 107 -13.35 3.63 0.13
CA ASN A 107 -13.22 2.62 1.16
C ASN A 107 -12.01 1.74 0.86
N MET A 108 -10.99 1.80 1.70
CA MET A 108 -9.84 0.92 1.64
C MET A 108 -9.98 -0.17 2.69
N ASN A 109 -10.05 -1.43 2.24
CA ASN A 109 -10.06 -2.59 3.10
C ASN A 109 -8.73 -3.33 2.96
N VAL A 110 -8.06 -3.53 4.08
CA VAL A 110 -6.77 -4.22 4.15
C VAL A 110 -6.90 -5.51 4.95
N LYS A 111 -6.05 -6.49 4.61
CA LYS A 111 -5.90 -7.72 5.39
C LYS A 111 -4.47 -7.80 5.89
N GLU A 112 -4.31 -7.69 7.20
CA GLU A 112 -2.99 -7.72 7.82
C GLU A 112 -2.31 -9.09 7.69
N ARG A 113 -0.99 -9.07 7.62
CA ARG A 113 -0.15 -10.27 7.69
C ARG A 113 0.88 -10.13 8.81
N PRO A 114 1.44 -11.24 9.31
CA PRO A 114 2.55 -11.18 10.25
C PRO A 114 3.73 -10.42 9.65
N THR A 115 4.25 -9.42 10.37
CA THR A 115 5.37 -8.56 9.98
C THR A 115 6.63 -8.86 10.78
N GLY A 116 6.54 -9.80 11.71
CA GLY A 116 7.68 -10.28 12.51
C GLY A 116 8.33 -11.52 11.89
N SER A 117 9.63 -11.64 12.07
CA SER A 117 10.39 -12.85 11.72
C SER A 117 11.38 -13.19 12.83
N VAL A 118 11.56 -14.49 13.06
CA VAL A 118 12.57 -15.03 13.96
C VAL A 118 13.42 -15.98 13.16
N THR A 119 14.74 -15.79 13.20
CA THR A 119 15.70 -16.62 12.47
C THR A 119 16.73 -17.16 13.44
N PHE A 120 17.01 -18.46 13.33
CA PHE A 120 18.10 -19.12 14.05
C PHE A 120 19.06 -19.74 13.05
N GLY A 121 20.34 -19.63 13.31
CA GLY A 121 21.39 -20.19 12.49
C GLY A 121 22.49 -20.82 13.34
N ALA A 122 23.06 -21.90 12.84
CA ALA A 122 24.27 -22.50 13.39
C ALA A 122 25.26 -22.77 12.26
N GLY A 123 26.51 -22.46 12.49
CA GLY A 123 27.57 -22.64 11.52
C GLY A 123 28.89 -23.13 12.18
N VAL A 124 29.79 -23.60 11.37
CA VAL A 124 31.14 -23.97 11.80
C VAL A 124 32.18 -23.22 10.97
N SER A 125 33.20 -22.75 11.62
CA SER A 125 34.34 -22.07 11.02
C SER A 125 35.63 -22.59 11.63
N SER A 126 36.70 -22.65 10.86
CA SER A 126 38.02 -23.07 11.35
C SER A 126 38.55 -22.12 12.44
N ALA A 127 38.23 -20.82 12.38
CA ALA A 127 38.64 -19.82 13.35
C ALA A 127 37.71 -19.74 14.56
N GLU A 128 36.41 -19.63 14.32
CA GLU A 128 35.37 -19.41 15.36
C GLU A 128 34.80 -20.70 15.95
N LYS A 129 35.16 -21.87 15.39
CA LYS A 129 34.63 -23.18 15.76
C LYS A 129 33.12 -23.23 15.46
N ILE A 130 32.29 -23.20 16.47
CA ILE A 130 30.84 -23.19 16.37
C ILE A 130 30.38 -21.73 16.49
N ILE A 131 29.58 -21.30 15.51
CA ILE A 131 28.93 -20.00 15.49
C ILE A 131 27.44 -20.25 15.65
N LEU A 132 26.82 -19.58 16.61
CA LEU A 132 25.37 -19.54 16.78
C LEU A 132 24.89 -18.14 16.49
N SER A 133 23.83 -18.02 15.70
CA SER A 133 23.19 -16.74 15.40
C SER A 133 21.69 -16.83 15.64
N GLY A 134 21.13 -15.74 16.14
CA GLY A 134 19.70 -15.56 16.30
C GLY A 134 19.32 -14.14 15.96
N SER A 135 18.21 -13.94 15.28
CA SER A 135 17.67 -12.61 15.03
C SER A 135 16.16 -12.60 15.14
N ILE A 136 15.65 -11.49 15.66
CA ILE A 136 14.23 -11.16 15.73
C ILE A 136 14.08 -9.83 15.04
N SER A 137 13.18 -9.75 14.07
CA SER A 137 12.84 -8.49 13.42
C SER A 137 11.34 -8.29 13.35
N GLN A 138 10.90 -7.05 13.53
CA GLN A 138 9.52 -6.64 13.46
C GLN A 138 9.43 -5.36 12.63
N GLN A 139 8.79 -5.40 11.46
CA GLN A 139 8.72 -4.26 10.55
C GLN A 139 7.62 -3.26 10.90
N ASN A 140 6.61 -3.67 11.61
CA ASN A 140 5.49 -2.82 12.04
C ASN A 140 5.33 -2.95 13.56
N ALA A 141 6.34 -2.50 14.31
CA ALA A 141 6.37 -2.60 15.76
C ALA A 141 5.19 -1.83 16.37
N PHE A 142 4.36 -2.54 17.14
CA PHE A 142 3.17 -1.98 17.80
C PHE A 142 2.20 -1.25 16.86
N GLY A 143 2.18 -1.62 15.56
CA GLY A 143 1.32 -1.00 14.57
C GLY A 143 1.69 0.42 14.16
N THR A 144 2.87 0.91 14.54
CA THR A 144 3.32 2.29 14.29
C THR A 144 4.03 2.48 12.95
N GLY A 145 4.29 1.37 12.24
CA GLY A 145 5.09 1.39 11.01
C GLY A 145 6.59 1.51 11.24
N ASN A 146 7.04 1.43 12.51
CA ASN A 146 8.46 1.45 12.84
C ASN A 146 9.05 0.04 12.73
N ALA A 147 10.31 -0.04 12.29
CA ALA A 147 11.04 -1.28 12.25
C ALA A 147 11.96 -1.42 13.48
N LEU A 148 11.94 -2.61 14.07
CA LEU A 148 12.81 -2.99 15.19
C LEU A 148 13.46 -4.32 14.86
N SER A 149 14.77 -4.43 15.02
CA SER A 149 15.48 -5.69 14.91
C SER A 149 16.52 -5.87 16.00
N LEU A 150 16.64 -7.09 16.47
CA LEU A 150 17.64 -7.54 17.42
C LEU A 150 18.36 -8.74 16.84
N SER A 151 19.66 -8.69 16.76
CA SER A 151 20.47 -9.83 16.32
C SER A 151 21.57 -10.15 17.32
N LEU A 152 21.78 -11.44 17.55
CA LEU A 152 22.81 -11.98 18.39
C LEU A 152 23.63 -13.00 17.57
N GLN A 153 24.91 -12.83 17.54
CA GLN A 153 25.85 -13.80 16.98
C GLN A 153 26.91 -14.12 18.03
N THR A 154 27.13 -15.38 18.31
CA THR A 154 28.15 -15.80 19.26
C THR A 154 29.02 -16.88 18.62
N GLY A 155 30.33 -16.62 18.64
CA GLY A 155 31.38 -17.54 18.27
C GLY A 155 32.38 -17.69 19.43
N ARG A 156 33.46 -18.37 19.18
CA ARG A 156 34.54 -18.55 20.17
C ARG A 156 35.30 -17.26 20.45
N ILE A 157 35.53 -16.46 19.40
CA ILE A 157 36.35 -15.23 19.45
C ILE A 157 35.45 -14.00 19.50
N ASN A 158 34.42 -13.95 18.63
CA ASN A 158 33.55 -12.79 18.49
C ASN A 158 32.15 -13.05 19.06
N ARG A 159 31.62 -12.05 19.76
CA ARG A 159 30.23 -11.96 20.18
C ARG A 159 29.70 -10.63 19.72
N VAL A 160 28.64 -10.65 18.95
CA VAL A 160 28.00 -9.43 18.43
C VAL A 160 26.55 -9.44 18.88
N LEU A 161 26.16 -8.38 19.53
CA LEU A 161 24.77 -8.03 19.81
C LEU A 161 24.48 -6.74 19.06
N ALA A 162 23.51 -6.74 18.17
CA ALA A 162 23.13 -5.54 17.45
C ALA A 162 21.63 -5.29 17.61
N LEU A 163 21.30 -4.05 17.91
CA LEU A 163 19.94 -3.53 18.01
C LEU A 163 19.77 -2.43 16.97
N SER A 164 18.78 -2.58 16.10
CA SER A 164 18.44 -1.57 15.10
C SER A 164 17.00 -1.11 15.28
N TYR A 165 16.78 0.18 15.23
CA TYR A 165 15.47 0.81 15.23
C TYR A 165 15.40 1.83 14.12
N THR A 166 14.29 1.79 13.34
CA THR A 166 14.04 2.75 12.27
C THR A 166 12.60 3.23 12.31
N ASN A 167 12.43 4.56 12.37
CA ASN A 167 11.15 5.22 12.13
C ASN A 167 11.18 5.81 10.71
N PRO A 168 10.42 5.28 9.75
CA PRO A 168 10.43 5.76 8.36
C PRO A 168 9.75 7.11 8.16
N TYR A 169 8.95 7.56 9.13
CA TYR A 169 8.24 8.84 9.14
C TYR A 169 8.47 9.56 10.46
N TRP A 170 9.71 9.96 10.70
CA TRP A 170 10.06 10.81 11.85
C TRP A 170 9.44 12.20 11.72
N THR A 171 9.35 12.69 10.49
CA THR A 171 8.64 13.93 10.14
C THR A 171 7.52 13.61 9.15
N ASP A 172 6.52 14.48 9.08
CA ASP A 172 5.37 14.34 8.17
C ASP A 172 5.80 14.31 6.68
N ASP A 173 6.95 14.91 6.36
CA ASP A 173 7.54 14.91 5.01
C ASP A 173 8.18 13.56 4.62
N GLY A 174 8.21 12.58 5.54
CA GLY A 174 8.76 11.25 5.29
C GLY A 174 10.29 11.17 5.45
N VAL A 175 10.88 12.04 6.27
CA VAL A 175 12.28 11.87 6.69
C VAL A 175 12.35 10.72 7.69
N SER A 176 13.19 9.74 7.41
CA SER A 176 13.42 8.61 8.31
C SER A 176 14.48 8.93 9.37
N ARG A 177 14.30 8.36 10.55
CA ARG A 177 15.29 8.39 11.63
C ARG A 177 15.49 6.98 12.16
N GLY A 178 16.75 6.60 12.33
CA GLY A 178 17.13 5.31 12.91
C GLY A 178 18.36 5.42 13.76
N PHE A 179 18.61 4.37 14.53
CA PHE A 179 19.85 4.15 15.25
C PHE A 179 20.18 2.65 15.25
N ASP A 180 21.48 2.37 15.23
CA ASP A 180 22.06 1.04 15.31
C ASP A 180 23.07 1.03 16.47
N LEU A 181 23.01 -0.02 17.29
CA LEU A 181 23.89 -0.29 18.44
C LEU A 181 24.55 -1.64 18.29
#